data_0e5466b2b06d6af22e69c0762c327eb8
#
_entry.id   0e5466b2b06d6af22e69c0762c327eb8
#
_cell.length_a   1.000
_cell.length_b   1.000
_cell.length_c   1.000
_cell.angle_alpha   90.00
_cell.angle_beta   90.00
_cell.angle_gamma   90.00
#
_symmetry.space_group_name_H-M   'P 1'
#
loop_
_entity.id
_entity.type
_entity.pdbx_description
1 polymer ?
#
loop_
_entity_poly.entity_id
_entity_poly.type
_entity_poly.pdbx_seq_one_letter_code
_entity_poly.pdbx_strand_id
1 'polypeptide(L)'
;STLLKIISGKQDPTSGHVHLQSGKRMSVLEQNHNAYDEFPVLETVVRGNKDLFKIKSEIDALYADYTDENAEKIGELQVLFEEMDGWNADSNAAALLSNLGIDESLHYSLMADIDGKQKVRVLLAQALFGSPDVLIMDEPTNDLDYETISWLEHFLANYDACVIVVSHDRHFLDAVCTHISDIDFGKINHFSGNYTFWYESSQLAARQRSQQNKKAEDKKKELEDFIRRFSANVAKSKQATSRKKMIEKLDVADIKPSSRRYPAIIFDRE
;
A
#
# COMPACT_ATOMS: atom_id res chain seq x y z
N SER A 1 -3.55 -5.55 -4.94
CA SER A 1 -2.60 -6.40 -4.18
C SER A 1 -3.35 -7.29 -3.17
N THR A 2 -2.95 -8.59 -3.06
CA THR A 2 -3.59 -9.52 -2.10
C THR A 2 -3.45 -9.04 -0.65
N LEU A 3 -2.27 -8.52 -0.27
CA LEU A 3 -2.05 -8.00 1.06
C LEU A 3 -3.00 -6.85 1.39
N LEU A 4 -3.19 -5.91 0.47
CA LEU A 4 -4.11 -4.79 0.68
C LEU A 4 -5.57 -5.26 0.82
N LYS A 5 -5.99 -6.29 0.06
CA LYS A 5 -7.32 -6.88 0.22
C LYS A 5 -7.53 -7.51 1.59
N ILE A 6 -6.50 -8.16 2.15
CA ILE A 6 -6.54 -8.73 3.50
C ILE A 6 -6.62 -7.61 4.54
N ILE A 7 -5.74 -6.58 4.45
CA ILE A 7 -5.74 -5.46 5.40
C ILE A 7 -7.07 -4.72 5.37
N SER A 8 -7.67 -4.53 4.19
CA SER A 8 -8.95 -3.83 4.00
C SER A 8 -10.18 -4.68 4.35
N GLY A 9 -10.01 -5.95 4.75
CA GLY A 9 -11.12 -6.86 5.03
C GLY A 9 -11.89 -7.34 3.79
N LYS A 10 -11.39 -7.07 2.56
CA LYS A 10 -11.99 -7.57 1.31
C LYS A 10 -11.66 -9.06 1.06
N GLN A 11 -10.71 -9.63 1.81
CA GLN A 11 -10.31 -11.04 1.73
C GLN A 11 -9.84 -11.53 3.09
N ASP A 12 -10.28 -12.73 3.50
CA ASP A 12 -9.85 -13.35 4.74
C ASP A 12 -8.39 -13.83 4.66
N PRO A 13 -7.59 -13.67 5.73
CA PRO A 13 -6.25 -14.25 5.80
C PRO A 13 -6.32 -15.77 6.00
N THR A 14 -5.34 -16.50 5.46
CA THR A 14 -5.20 -17.96 5.71
C THR A 14 -4.91 -18.24 7.18
N SER A 15 -4.21 -17.34 7.87
CA SER A 15 -3.89 -17.40 9.28
C SER A 15 -3.65 -15.99 9.83
N GLY A 16 -3.84 -15.82 11.14
CA GLY A 16 -3.74 -14.51 11.77
C GLY A 16 -5.02 -13.68 11.62
N HIS A 17 -4.94 -12.42 12.03
CA HIS A 17 -6.07 -11.48 11.96
C HIS A 17 -5.56 -10.06 11.79
N VAL A 18 -6.38 -9.21 11.20
CA VAL A 18 -6.16 -7.77 11.10
C VAL A 18 -7.00 -7.09 12.18
N HIS A 19 -6.39 -6.20 12.93
CA HIS A 19 -7.08 -5.44 13.97
C HIS A 19 -6.89 -3.95 13.71
N LEU A 20 -7.98 -3.22 13.57
CA LEU A 20 -8.01 -1.77 13.57
C LEU A 20 -8.42 -1.30 14.97
N GLN A 21 -7.71 -0.33 15.52
CA GLN A 21 -8.05 0.24 16.82
C GLN A 21 -9.47 0.80 16.80
N SER A 22 -10.21 0.60 17.89
CA SER A 22 -11.58 1.13 18.03
C SER A 22 -11.62 2.64 17.85
N GLY A 23 -12.61 3.16 17.14
CA GLY A 23 -12.77 4.56 16.83
C GLY A 23 -11.90 5.08 15.67
N LYS A 24 -11.05 4.23 15.09
CA LYS A 24 -10.23 4.58 13.92
C LYS A 24 -10.93 4.18 12.63
N ARG A 25 -10.86 5.04 11.63
CA ARG A 25 -11.48 4.82 10.32
C ARG A 25 -10.45 4.47 9.26
N MET A 26 -10.73 3.44 8.49
CA MET A 26 -9.94 3.02 7.35
C MET A 26 -10.69 3.34 6.06
N SER A 27 -9.99 3.93 5.10
CA SER A 27 -10.49 4.15 3.74
C SER A 27 -9.60 3.46 2.72
N VAL A 28 -10.21 3.01 1.63
CA VAL A 28 -9.55 2.26 0.57
C VAL A 28 -9.93 2.88 -0.77
N LEU A 29 -8.93 3.23 -1.57
CA LEU A 29 -9.17 3.70 -2.93
C LEU A 29 -9.84 2.58 -3.75
N GLU A 30 -11.03 2.87 -4.27
CA GLU A 30 -11.79 1.90 -5.08
C GLU A 30 -11.23 1.85 -6.51
N GLN A 31 -11.03 0.64 -7.02
CA GLN A 31 -10.49 0.41 -8.37
C GLN A 31 -11.58 0.23 -9.43
N ASN A 32 -12.82 -0.05 -9.01
CA ASN A 32 -13.93 -0.16 -9.94
C ASN A 32 -14.52 1.21 -10.22
N HIS A 33 -14.17 1.78 -11.36
CA HIS A 33 -14.56 3.13 -11.77
C HIS A 33 -16.08 3.27 -11.98
N ASN A 34 -16.80 2.19 -12.18
CA ASN A 34 -18.24 2.19 -12.43
C ASN A 34 -19.07 1.75 -11.21
N ALA A 35 -18.43 1.61 -10.06
CA ALA A 35 -19.13 1.13 -8.85
C ALA A 35 -20.21 2.10 -8.35
N TYR A 36 -20.17 3.35 -8.79
CA TYR A 36 -21.02 4.43 -8.32
C TYR A 36 -21.79 5.14 -9.45
N ASP A 37 -21.90 4.54 -10.64
CA ASP A 37 -22.48 5.17 -11.82
C ASP A 37 -23.93 5.69 -11.60
N GLU A 38 -24.67 5.11 -10.66
CA GLU A 38 -26.03 5.49 -10.32
C GLU A 38 -26.15 6.70 -9.38
N PHE A 39 -25.02 7.19 -8.82
CA PHE A 39 -25.00 8.23 -7.80
C PHE A 39 -24.43 9.55 -8.35
N PRO A 40 -24.88 10.70 -7.80
CA PRO A 40 -24.26 11.99 -8.07
C PRO A 40 -22.78 12.02 -7.62
N VAL A 41 -21.98 12.81 -8.32
CA VAL A 41 -20.54 12.99 -8.05
C VAL A 41 -20.30 13.41 -6.60
N LEU A 42 -20.98 14.45 -6.12
CA LEU A 42 -20.83 14.95 -4.76
C LEU A 42 -21.22 13.90 -3.71
N GLU A 43 -22.35 13.24 -3.91
CA GLU A 43 -22.82 12.18 -3.01
C GLU A 43 -21.83 11.00 -2.97
N THR A 44 -21.24 10.66 -4.12
CA THR A 44 -20.22 9.61 -4.21
C THR A 44 -19.03 9.91 -3.28
N VAL A 45 -18.60 11.15 -3.20
CA VAL A 45 -17.51 11.56 -2.28
C VAL A 45 -17.95 11.41 -0.82
N VAL A 46 -19.13 11.89 -0.46
CA VAL A 46 -19.64 11.81 0.93
C VAL A 46 -19.79 10.35 1.38
N ARG A 47 -20.16 9.43 0.48
CA ARG A 47 -20.24 7.99 0.73
C ARG A 47 -18.88 7.36 1.11
N GLY A 48 -17.76 8.06 0.93
CA GLY A 48 -16.45 7.68 1.42
C GLY A 48 -16.38 7.57 2.96
N ASN A 49 -17.19 8.36 3.68
CA ASN A 49 -17.42 8.18 5.10
C ASN A 49 -18.77 7.47 5.33
N LYS A 50 -18.72 6.14 5.40
CA LYS A 50 -19.91 5.28 5.48
C LYS A 50 -20.76 5.57 6.72
N ASP A 51 -20.14 5.88 7.85
CA ASP A 51 -20.84 6.11 9.10
C ASP A 51 -21.60 7.45 9.03
N LEU A 52 -20.94 8.50 8.55
CA LEU A 52 -21.55 9.79 8.32
C LEU A 52 -22.70 9.71 7.30
N PHE A 53 -22.47 9.02 6.17
CA PHE A 53 -23.48 8.84 5.15
C PHE A 53 -24.69 8.06 5.66
N LYS A 54 -24.49 7.05 6.48
CA LYS A 54 -25.56 6.27 7.12
C LYS A 54 -26.40 7.16 8.04
N ILE A 55 -25.75 7.95 8.90
CA ILE A 55 -26.46 8.88 9.80
C ILE A 55 -27.26 9.90 8.99
N LYS A 56 -26.64 10.52 7.96
CA LYS A 56 -27.34 11.45 7.05
C LYS A 56 -28.58 10.82 6.45
N SER A 57 -28.45 9.62 5.87
CA SER A 57 -29.57 8.91 5.23
C SER A 57 -30.68 8.53 6.22
N GLU A 58 -30.33 8.21 7.47
CA GLU A 58 -31.29 7.88 8.53
C GLU A 58 -32.03 9.14 9.01
N ILE A 59 -31.34 10.27 9.16
CA ILE A 59 -31.94 11.57 9.45
C ILE A 59 -32.93 11.96 8.35
N ASP A 60 -32.53 11.86 7.07
CA ASP A 60 -33.36 12.22 5.93
C ASP A 60 -34.62 11.33 5.86
N ALA A 61 -34.49 10.02 6.11
CA ALA A 61 -35.60 9.09 6.13
C ALA A 61 -36.59 9.38 7.28
N LEU A 62 -36.09 9.72 8.48
CA LEU A 62 -36.93 10.06 9.62
C LEU A 62 -37.65 11.40 9.44
N TYR A 63 -37.04 12.35 8.71
CA TYR A 63 -37.74 13.59 8.36
C TYR A 63 -38.81 13.39 7.28
N ALA A 64 -38.59 12.46 6.34
CA ALA A 64 -39.59 12.13 5.31
C ALA A 64 -40.88 11.49 5.91
N ASP A 65 -40.74 10.76 7.03
CA ASP A 65 -41.85 10.15 7.79
C ASP A 65 -41.78 10.65 9.26
N TYR A 66 -41.90 11.95 9.44
CA TYR A 66 -41.80 12.60 10.74
C TYR A 66 -42.98 12.26 11.63
N THR A 67 -42.68 11.76 12.84
CA THR A 67 -43.65 11.54 13.92
C THR A 67 -43.08 12.08 15.22
N ASP A 68 -43.95 12.46 16.16
CA ASP A 68 -43.52 12.92 17.51
C ASP A 68 -42.69 11.83 18.24
N GLU A 69 -42.94 10.55 17.94
CA GLU A 69 -42.19 9.42 18.49
C GLU A 69 -40.75 9.35 17.96
N ASN A 70 -40.49 9.87 16.74
CA ASN A 70 -39.18 9.87 16.12
C ASN A 70 -38.32 11.11 16.48
N ALA A 71 -38.90 12.11 17.12
CA ALA A 71 -38.24 13.39 17.40
C ALA A 71 -37.00 13.24 18.29
N GLU A 72 -37.04 12.39 19.32
CA GLU A 72 -35.91 12.10 20.20
C GLU A 72 -34.76 11.45 19.43
N LYS A 73 -35.07 10.45 18.60
CA LYS A 73 -34.07 9.77 17.77
C LYS A 73 -33.42 10.71 16.74
N ILE A 74 -34.19 11.59 16.13
CA ILE A 74 -33.65 12.62 15.22
C ILE A 74 -32.64 13.50 15.97
N GLY A 75 -32.99 13.92 17.20
CA GLY A 75 -32.10 14.74 18.02
C GLY A 75 -30.76 14.03 18.34
N GLU A 76 -30.80 12.76 18.72
CA GLU A 76 -29.60 11.95 18.96
C GLU A 76 -28.73 11.82 17.70
N LEU A 77 -29.34 11.53 16.56
CA LEU A 77 -28.62 11.41 15.29
C LEU A 77 -28.01 12.74 14.85
N GLN A 78 -28.69 13.85 15.07
CA GLN A 78 -28.15 15.18 14.76
C GLN A 78 -26.90 15.53 15.59
N VAL A 79 -26.88 15.15 16.88
CA VAL A 79 -25.67 15.30 17.72
C VAL A 79 -24.51 14.50 17.15
N LEU A 80 -24.73 13.25 16.80
CA LEU A 80 -23.70 12.39 16.17
C LEU A 80 -23.24 12.96 14.82
N PHE A 81 -24.18 13.50 14.04
CA PHE A 81 -23.88 14.09 12.74
C PHE A 81 -23.03 15.36 12.87
N GLU A 82 -23.30 16.18 13.90
CA GLU A 82 -22.50 17.38 14.22
C GLU A 82 -21.09 16.99 14.70
N GLU A 83 -20.96 15.99 15.58
CA GLU A 83 -19.65 15.46 16.04
C GLU A 83 -18.76 14.98 14.88
N MET A 84 -19.37 14.52 13.79
CA MET A 84 -18.68 14.07 12.58
C MET A 84 -18.49 15.19 11.53
N ASP A 85 -18.72 16.46 11.88
CA ASP A 85 -18.71 17.60 10.95
C ASP A 85 -19.67 17.40 9.74
N GLY A 86 -20.79 16.74 9.99
CA GLY A 86 -21.72 16.32 8.96
C GLY A 86 -22.39 17.48 8.24
N TRP A 87 -22.64 18.61 8.93
CA TRP A 87 -23.22 19.81 8.32
C TRP A 87 -22.36 20.45 7.24
N ASN A 88 -21.04 20.26 7.33
CA ASN A 88 -20.07 20.72 6.34
C ASN A 88 -19.71 19.66 5.30
N ALA A 89 -20.31 18.47 5.36
CA ALA A 89 -19.94 17.34 4.52
C ALA A 89 -19.98 17.67 3.02
N ASP A 90 -21.07 18.30 2.55
CA ASP A 90 -21.23 18.62 1.13
C ASP A 90 -20.25 19.71 0.68
N SER A 91 -19.96 20.72 1.51
CA SER A 91 -18.96 21.76 1.21
C SER A 91 -17.54 21.22 1.24
N ASN A 92 -17.21 20.33 2.19
CA ASN A 92 -15.91 19.66 2.26
C ASN A 92 -15.70 18.74 1.05
N ALA A 93 -16.74 18.00 0.63
CA ALA A 93 -16.69 17.17 -0.57
C ALA A 93 -16.51 18.03 -1.85
N ALA A 94 -17.23 19.14 -1.98
CA ALA A 94 -17.10 20.06 -3.10
C ALA A 94 -15.69 20.68 -3.16
N ALA A 95 -15.10 21.06 -2.02
CA ALA A 95 -13.73 21.56 -1.97
C ALA A 95 -12.71 20.52 -2.42
N LEU A 96 -12.85 19.25 -2.00
CA LEU A 96 -11.98 18.16 -2.48
C LEU A 96 -12.11 17.94 -3.98
N LEU A 97 -13.33 17.93 -4.52
CA LEU A 97 -13.58 17.79 -5.96
C LEU A 97 -12.92 18.91 -6.75
N SER A 98 -13.11 20.17 -6.33
CA SER A 98 -12.51 21.34 -6.98
C SER A 98 -10.98 21.30 -6.94
N ASN A 99 -10.38 20.88 -5.81
CA ASN A 99 -8.93 20.69 -5.68
C ASN A 99 -8.38 19.59 -6.61
N LEU A 100 -9.19 18.60 -6.93
CA LEU A 100 -8.87 17.55 -7.88
C LEU A 100 -9.25 17.90 -9.33
N GLY A 101 -9.62 19.14 -9.60
CA GLY A 101 -9.92 19.64 -10.94
C GLY A 101 -11.25 19.13 -11.51
N ILE A 102 -12.22 18.82 -10.66
CA ILE A 102 -13.61 18.54 -11.07
C ILE A 102 -14.38 19.85 -10.99
N ASP A 103 -14.93 20.29 -12.13
CA ASP A 103 -15.69 21.52 -12.25
C ASP A 103 -16.97 21.45 -11.40
N GLU A 104 -17.35 22.58 -10.77
CA GLU A 104 -18.53 22.67 -9.91
C GLU A 104 -19.83 22.31 -10.64
N SER A 105 -19.92 22.55 -11.95
CA SER A 105 -21.07 22.19 -12.77
C SER A 105 -21.32 20.66 -12.82
N LEU A 106 -20.28 19.85 -12.57
CA LEU A 106 -20.35 18.40 -12.58
C LEU A 106 -20.69 17.80 -11.21
N HIS A 107 -20.64 18.58 -10.13
CA HIS A 107 -20.82 18.05 -8.77
C HIS A 107 -22.18 17.36 -8.56
N TYR A 108 -23.22 17.81 -9.26
CA TYR A 108 -24.57 17.22 -9.19
C TYR A 108 -24.92 16.30 -10.36
N SER A 109 -23.98 16.11 -11.32
CA SER A 109 -24.14 15.15 -12.41
C SER A 109 -23.98 13.73 -11.89
N LEU A 110 -24.55 12.75 -12.61
CA LEU A 110 -24.33 11.35 -12.28
C LEU A 110 -22.88 10.94 -12.59
N MET A 111 -22.35 10.00 -11.83
CA MET A 111 -21.05 9.41 -12.10
C MET A 111 -21.01 8.77 -13.50
N ALA A 112 -22.15 8.24 -14.00
CA ALA A 112 -22.25 7.70 -15.35
C ALA A 112 -21.96 8.74 -16.45
N ASP A 113 -22.26 10.03 -16.20
CA ASP A 113 -22.20 11.11 -17.19
C ASP A 113 -20.81 11.75 -17.31
N ILE A 114 -19.88 11.47 -16.40
CA ILE A 114 -18.51 12.00 -16.42
C ILE A 114 -17.54 10.99 -17.05
N ASP A 115 -16.41 11.50 -17.57
CA ASP A 115 -15.41 10.65 -18.22
C ASP A 115 -14.61 9.79 -17.22
N GLY A 116 -13.92 8.75 -17.74
CA GLY A 116 -13.20 7.79 -16.90
C GLY A 116 -12.11 8.42 -16.04
N LYS A 117 -11.43 9.47 -16.51
CA LYS A 117 -10.39 10.16 -15.73
C LYS A 117 -11.00 10.97 -14.59
N GLN A 118 -12.13 11.62 -14.87
CA GLN A 118 -12.90 12.32 -13.84
C GLN A 118 -13.43 11.35 -12.79
N LYS A 119 -13.93 10.17 -13.18
CA LYS A 119 -14.34 9.12 -12.24
C LYS A 119 -13.21 8.73 -11.28
N VAL A 120 -11.99 8.53 -11.78
CA VAL A 120 -10.81 8.23 -10.94
C VAL A 120 -10.55 9.32 -9.92
N ARG A 121 -10.62 10.59 -10.31
CA ARG A 121 -10.43 11.74 -9.40
C ARG A 121 -11.53 11.81 -8.35
N VAL A 122 -12.79 11.53 -8.71
CA VAL A 122 -13.90 11.47 -7.78
C VAL A 122 -13.73 10.34 -6.77
N LEU A 123 -13.29 9.15 -7.20
CA LEU A 123 -12.99 8.03 -6.30
C LEU A 123 -11.79 8.33 -5.39
N LEU A 124 -10.83 9.09 -5.87
CA LEU A 124 -9.75 9.60 -5.03
C LEU A 124 -10.28 10.56 -3.96
N ALA A 125 -11.12 11.53 -4.35
CA ALA A 125 -11.80 12.40 -3.38
C ALA A 125 -12.60 11.60 -2.36
N GLN A 126 -13.35 10.59 -2.80
CA GLN A 126 -14.09 9.67 -1.92
C GLN A 126 -13.19 8.99 -0.89
N ALA A 127 -12.02 8.49 -1.32
CA ALA A 127 -11.09 7.81 -0.42
C ALA A 127 -10.48 8.75 0.62
N LEU A 128 -10.25 10.01 0.26
CA LEU A 128 -9.67 11.04 1.11
C LEU A 128 -10.70 11.72 2.02
N PHE A 129 -12.00 11.61 1.69
CA PHE A 129 -13.07 12.35 2.37
C PHE A 129 -13.15 12.03 3.87
N GLY A 130 -13.25 13.08 4.67
CA GLY A 130 -13.36 12.99 6.12
C GLY A 130 -12.07 12.52 6.81
N SER A 131 -10.91 12.68 6.18
CA SER A 131 -9.56 12.45 6.76
C SER A 131 -9.44 11.11 7.48
N PRO A 132 -9.48 9.95 6.80
CA PRO A 132 -9.36 8.65 7.43
C PRO A 132 -8.04 8.48 8.18
N ASP A 133 -8.05 7.74 9.31
CA ASP A 133 -6.85 7.42 10.10
C ASP A 133 -5.91 6.44 9.40
N VAL A 134 -6.46 5.61 8.52
CA VAL A 134 -5.71 4.68 7.67
C VAL A 134 -6.23 4.80 6.24
N LEU A 135 -5.35 5.16 5.33
CA LEU A 135 -5.63 5.25 3.91
C LEU A 135 -4.87 4.18 3.14
N ILE A 136 -5.60 3.36 2.38
CA ILE A 136 -5.02 2.30 1.55
C ILE A 136 -5.22 2.64 0.08
N MET A 137 -4.13 2.67 -0.68
CA MET A 137 -4.14 2.94 -2.11
C MET A 137 -3.34 1.90 -2.88
N ASP A 138 -3.94 1.35 -3.92
CA ASP A 138 -3.31 0.40 -4.84
C ASP A 138 -3.22 1.06 -6.21
N GLU A 139 -2.00 1.40 -6.66
CA GLU A 139 -1.68 2.10 -7.90
C GLU A 139 -2.44 3.44 -8.08
N PRO A 140 -2.36 4.39 -7.11
CA PRO A 140 -3.17 5.60 -7.13
C PRO A 140 -2.82 6.59 -8.24
N THR A 141 -1.64 6.45 -8.88
CA THR A 141 -1.17 7.32 -9.96
C THR A 141 -1.69 6.90 -11.34
N ASN A 142 -2.26 5.69 -11.46
CA ASN A 142 -2.79 5.21 -12.73
C ASN A 142 -3.98 6.08 -13.16
N ASP A 143 -4.01 6.39 -14.47
CA ASP A 143 -5.06 7.19 -15.12
C ASP A 143 -5.19 8.65 -14.62
N LEU A 144 -4.25 9.13 -13.77
CA LEU A 144 -4.16 10.52 -13.36
C LEU A 144 -3.19 11.30 -14.26
N ASP A 145 -3.47 12.60 -14.43
CA ASP A 145 -2.52 13.51 -15.06
C ASP A 145 -1.49 14.04 -14.06
N TYR A 146 -0.45 14.67 -14.60
CA TYR A 146 0.67 15.18 -13.83
C TYR A 146 0.24 16.18 -12.73
N GLU A 147 -0.71 17.05 -13.02
CA GLU A 147 -1.18 18.06 -12.06
C GLU A 147 -1.88 17.39 -10.85
N THR A 148 -2.74 16.41 -11.13
CA THR A 148 -3.42 15.63 -10.09
C THR A 148 -2.42 14.79 -9.27
N ILE A 149 -1.40 14.18 -9.90
CA ILE A 149 -0.34 13.44 -9.20
C ILE A 149 0.44 14.38 -8.28
N SER A 150 0.87 15.54 -8.80
CA SER A 150 1.61 16.53 -8.01
C SER A 150 0.79 17.06 -6.81
N TRP A 151 -0.51 17.30 -7.01
CA TRP A 151 -1.40 17.65 -5.92
C TRP A 151 -1.49 16.53 -4.88
N LEU A 152 -1.64 15.28 -5.32
CA LEU A 152 -1.71 14.11 -4.43
C LEU A 152 -0.42 13.93 -3.63
N GLU A 153 0.74 14.10 -4.25
CA GLU A 153 2.04 14.05 -3.56
C GLU A 153 2.11 15.08 -2.43
N HIS A 154 1.76 16.35 -2.72
CA HIS A 154 1.74 17.41 -1.72
C HIS A 154 0.72 17.15 -0.60
N PHE A 155 -0.46 16.63 -0.94
CA PHE A 155 -1.49 16.29 0.02
C PHE A 155 -1.00 15.19 0.97
N LEU A 156 -0.46 14.10 0.43
CA LEU A 156 0.00 12.95 1.21
C LEU A 156 1.26 13.25 2.03
N ALA A 157 2.16 14.10 1.53
CA ALA A 157 3.35 14.53 2.28
C ALA A 157 3.00 15.29 3.58
N ASN A 158 1.81 15.92 3.63
CA ASN A 158 1.31 16.67 4.79
C ASN A 158 0.18 15.92 5.51
N TYR A 159 -0.03 14.65 5.21
CA TYR A 159 -1.12 13.87 5.78
C TYR A 159 -0.69 13.22 7.10
N ASP A 160 -1.32 13.62 8.22
CA ASP A 160 -0.93 13.21 9.57
C ASP A 160 -1.39 11.79 9.98
N ALA A 161 -1.91 11.01 9.03
CA ALA A 161 -2.41 9.67 9.31
C ALA A 161 -1.58 8.58 8.61
N CYS A 162 -1.92 7.32 8.84
CA CYS A 162 -1.22 6.19 8.24
C CYS A 162 -1.63 6.00 6.78
N VAL A 163 -0.67 6.08 5.86
CA VAL A 163 -0.89 5.82 4.44
C VAL A 163 -0.16 4.54 4.03
N ILE A 164 -0.89 3.59 3.45
CA ILE A 164 -0.33 2.38 2.85
C ILE A 164 -0.56 2.45 1.34
N VAL A 165 0.53 2.58 0.60
CA VAL A 165 0.48 2.69 -0.85
C VAL A 165 1.26 1.57 -1.53
N VAL A 166 0.70 1.05 -2.62
CA VAL A 166 1.40 0.20 -3.59
C VAL A 166 1.44 0.97 -4.90
N SER A 167 2.63 1.17 -5.45
CA SER A 167 2.79 1.84 -6.75
C SER A 167 4.02 1.33 -7.49
N HIS A 168 3.98 1.40 -8.81
CA HIS A 168 5.13 1.22 -9.70
C HIS A 168 5.84 2.54 -10.03
N ASP A 169 5.25 3.68 -9.67
CA ASP A 169 5.84 5.00 -9.85
C ASP A 169 6.85 5.30 -8.74
N ARG A 170 8.13 5.26 -9.12
CA ARG A 170 9.24 5.48 -8.18
C ARG A 170 9.30 6.92 -7.69
N HIS A 171 8.96 7.89 -8.54
CA HIS A 171 8.95 9.30 -8.18
C HIS A 171 7.90 9.56 -7.11
N PHE A 172 6.69 9.06 -7.33
CA PHE A 172 5.61 9.14 -6.36
C PHE A 172 5.99 8.49 -5.01
N LEU A 173 6.58 7.28 -5.03
CA LEU A 173 7.03 6.62 -3.81
C LEU A 173 8.12 7.40 -3.07
N ASP A 174 9.04 8.03 -3.79
CA ASP A 174 10.09 8.87 -3.19
C ASP A 174 9.54 10.16 -2.58
N ALA A 175 8.47 10.72 -3.16
CA ALA A 175 7.85 11.94 -2.68
C ALA A 175 7.00 11.72 -1.41
N VAL A 176 6.31 10.56 -1.31
CA VAL A 176 5.30 10.35 -0.24
C VAL A 176 5.70 9.34 0.83
N CYS A 177 6.60 8.37 0.53
CA CYS A 177 6.89 7.29 1.45
C CYS A 177 8.04 7.63 2.41
N THR A 178 7.81 7.46 3.70
CA THR A 178 8.81 7.52 4.77
C THR A 178 9.38 6.14 5.13
N HIS A 179 8.68 5.09 4.76
CA HIS A 179 9.05 3.68 5.01
C HIS A 179 8.72 2.83 3.80
N ILE A 180 9.54 1.81 3.54
CA ILE A 180 9.30 0.81 2.50
C ILE A 180 9.13 -0.56 3.15
N SER A 181 8.06 -1.25 2.78
CA SER A 181 7.78 -2.63 3.18
C SER A 181 8.04 -3.56 2.01
N ASP A 182 9.14 -4.30 2.07
CA ASP A 182 9.56 -5.22 1.03
C ASP A 182 9.05 -6.63 1.30
N ILE A 183 8.25 -7.17 0.37
CA ILE A 183 7.70 -8.52 0.45
C ILE A 183 8.53 -9.42 -0.47
N ASP A 184 9.39 -10.26 0.12
CA ASP A 184 10.17 -11.25 -0.61
C ASP A 184 10.40 -12.51 0.23
N PHE A 185 10.55 -13.67 -0.41
CA PHE A 185 10.77 -14.98 0.23
C PHE A 185 9.73 -15.34 1.32
N GLY A 186 8.48 -14.88 1.19
CA GLY A 186 7.41 -15.13 2.17
C GLY A 186 7.55 -14.34 3.47
N LYS A 187 8.35 -13.27 3.48
CA LYS A 187 8.56 -12.37 4.62
C LYS A 187 8.32 -10.95 4.21
N ILE A 188 7.96 -10.12 5.18
CA ILE A 188 7.87 -8.67 5.02
C ILE A 188 9.02 -8.05 5.81
N ASN A 189 9.87 -7.30 5.11
CA ASN A 189 10.96 -6.55 5.72
C ASN A 189 10.64 -5.06 5.65
N HIS A 190 10.73 -4.36 6.77
CA HIS A 190 10.46 -2.93 6.86
C HIS A 190 11.77 -2.15 6.85
N PHE A 191 11.81 -1.10 6.06
CA PHE A 191 12.95 -0.19 5.93
C PHE A 191 12.49 1.23 6.17
N SER A 192 13.22 1.98 6.96
CA SER A 192 13.04 3.43 7.11
C SER A 192 13.74 4.13 5.96
N GLY A 193 13.10 5.13 5.39
CA GLY A 193 13.55 5.87 4.23
C GLY A 193 12.61 5.72 3.02
N ASN A 194 12.90 6.47 1.96
CA ASN A 194 12.14 6.45 0.71
C ASN A 194 12.56 5.28 -0.20
N TYR A 195 11.93 5.19 -1.38
CA TYR A 195 12.19 4.11 -2.33
C TYR A 195 13.64 4.09 -2.84
N THR A 196 14.21 5.24 -3.18
CA THR A 196 15.59 5.32 -3.68
C THR A 196 16.58 4.84 -2.63
N PHE A 197 16.45 5.28 -1.39
CA PHE A 197 17.30 4.81 -0.28
C PHE A 197 17.21 3.30 -0.06
N TRP A 198 15.98 2.76 -0.05
CA TRP A 198 15.77 1.31 0.05
C TRP A 198 16.42 0.56 -1.12
N TYR A 199 16.22 1.05 -2.36
CA TYR A 199 16.75 0.40 -3.56
C TYR A 199 18.29 0.34 -3.54
N GLU A 200 18.96 1.45 -3.26
CA GLU A 200 20.41 1.52 -3.17
C GLU A 200 20.98 0.62 -2.05
N SER A 201 20.35 0.67 -0.87
CA SER A 201 20.75 -0.16 0.28
C SER A 201 20.55 -1.65 -0.02
N SER A 202 19.45 -2.03 -0.66
CA SER A 202 19.16 -3.41 -1.04
C SER A 202 20.15 -3.95 -2.08
N GLN A 203 20.53 -3.13 -3.07
CA GLN A 203 21.54 -3.46 -4.07
C GLN A 203 22.91 -3.66 -3.45
N LEU A 204 23.31 -2.77 -2.52
CA LEU A 204 24.57 -2.90 -1.79
C LEU A 204 24.60 -4.18 -0.96
N ALA A 205 23.55 -4.46 -0.20
CA ALA A 205 23.44 -5.68 0.60
C ALA A 205 23.49 -6.95 -0.28
N ALA A 206 22.83 -6.95 -1.44
CA ALA A 206 22.86 -8.06 -2.39
C ALA A 206 24.29 -8.29 -2.95
N ARG A 207 24.99 -7.22 -3.32
CA ARG A 207 26.40 -7.30 -3.77
C ARG A 207 27.32 -7.84 -2.69
N GLN A 208 27.22 -7.33 -1.46
CA GLN A 208 28.01 -7.81 -0.33
C GLN A 208 27.77 -9.29 -0.04
N ARG A 209 26.50 -9.71 -0.03
CA ARG A 209 26.12 -11.12 0.17
C ARG A 209 26.67 -12.03 -0.94
N SER A 210 26.59 -11.60 -2.21
CA SER A 210 27.16 -12.32 -3.34
C SER A 210 28.68 -12.48 -3.23
N GLN A 211 29.39 -11.41 -2.84
CA GLN A 211 30.84 -11.46 -2.63
C GLN A 211 31.22 -12.36 -1.44
N GLN A 212 30.46 -12.33 -0.34
CA GLN A 212 30.70 -13.22 0.80
C GLN A 212 30.50 -14.69 0.43
N ASN A 213 29.43 -15.01 -0.33
CA ASN A 213 29.17 -16.35 -0.78
C ASN A 213 30.27 -16.86 -1.72
N LYS A 214 30.68 -16.02 -2.69
CA LYS A 214 31.78 -16.40 -3.58
C LYS A 214 33.06 -16.72 -2.80
N LYS A 215 33.41 -15.89 -1.80
CA LYS A 215 34.57 -16.17 -0.92
C LYS A 215 34.39 -17.48 -0.12
N ALA A 216 33.18 -17.75 0.36
CA ALA A 216 32.88 -18.97 1.10
C ALA A 216 32.95 -20.21 0.19
N GLU A 217 32.44 -20.13 -1.04
CA GLU A 217 32.53 -21.19 -2.06
C GLU A 217 34.00 -21.45 -2.47
N ASP A 218 34.78 -20.41 -2.76
CA ASP A 218 36.19 -20.52 -3.07
C ASP A 218 36.96 -21.19 -1.92
N LYS A 219 36.66 -20.80 -0.67
CA LYS A 219 37.27 -21.40 0.52
C LYS A 219 36.85 -22.84 0.72
N LYS A 220 35.58 -23.16 0.50
CA LYS A 220 35.08 -24.54 0.54
C LYS A 220 35.81 -25.43 -0.48
N LYS A 221 35.94 -24.96 -1.72
CA LYS A 221 36.64 -25.67 -2.80
C LYS A 221 38.11 -25.90 -2.46
N GLU A 222 38.80 -24.88 -1.91
CA GLU A 222 40.20 -25.02 -1.45
C GLU A 222 40.34 -26.11 -0.37
N LEU A 223 39.42 -26.12 0.59
CA LEU A 223 39.43 -27.12 1.66
C LEU A 223 39.10 -28.54 1.15
N GLU A 224 38.15 -28.67 0.23
CA GLU A 224 37.79 -29.93 -0.41
C GLU A 224 38.95 -30.51 -1.25
N ASP A 225 39.62 -29.66 -2.03
CA ASP A 225 40.80 -30.04 -2.80
C ASP A 225 41.95 -30.53 -1.90
N PHE A 226 42.13 -29.84 -0.76
CA PHE A 226 43.15 -30.30 0.22
C PHE A 226 42.75 -31.66 0.82
N ILE A 227 41.52 -31.85 1.23
CA ILE A 227 41.05 -33.14 1.77
C ILE A 227 41.24 -34.25 0.73
N ARG A 228 40.87 -34.00 -0.52
CA ARG A 228 41.02 -34.98 -1.62
C ARG A 228 42.47 -35.40 -1.83
N ARG A 229 43.42 -34.44 -1.78
CA ARG A 229 44.84 -34.72 -1.99
C ARG A 229 45.51 -35.46 -0.83
N PHE A 230 45.08 -35.25 0.40
CA PHE A 230 45.78 -35.70 1.60
C PHE A 230 44.98 -36.66 2.49
N SER A 231 43.79 -37.08 2.10
CA SER A 231 42.93 -37.99 2.88
C SER A 231 43.58 -39.39 3.07
N ALA A 232 44.36 -39.85 2.12
CA ALA A 232 45.08 -41.14 2.17
C ALA A 232 46.42 -41.11 2.91
N ASN A 233 46.90 -39.92 3.35
CA ASN A 233 48.19 -39.74 3.99
C ASN A 233 48.03 -39.75 5.52
N VAL A 234 48.53 -40.80 6.18
CA VAL A 234 48.42 -41.03 7.62
C VAL A 234 48.97 -39.82 8.43
N ALA A 235 50.09 -39.22 8.01
CA ALA A 235 50.70 -38.09 8.70
C ALA A 235 49.86 -36.80 8.63
N LYS A 236 48.99 -36.66 7.60
CA LYS A 236 48.12 -35.48 7.39
C LYS A 236 46.66 -35.72 7.71
N SER A 237 46.27 -36.92 8.14
CA SER A 237 44.91 -37.33 8.44
C SER A 237 44.23 -36.41 9.50
N LYS A 238 44.96 -36.03 10.56
CA LYS A 238 44.46 -35.09 11.57
C LYS A 238 44.14 -33.70 10.96
N GLN A 239 44.95 -33.22 10.00
CA GLN A 239 44.71 -31.96 9.32
C GLN A 239 43.52 -32.04 8.36
N ALA A 240 43.34 -33.16 7.64
CA ALA A 240 42.17 -33.41 6.80
C ALA A 240 40.88 -33.41 7.63
N THR A 241 40.89 -34.06 8.79
CA THR A 241 39.73 -34.08 9.72
C THR A 241 39.39 -32.70 10.26
N SER A 242 40.42 -31.91 10.63
CA SER A 242 40.21 -30.52 11.09
C SER A 242 39.58 -29.66 9.98
N ARG A 243 40.03 -29.80 8.73
CA ARG A 243 39.46 -29.06 7.60
C ARG A 243 38.07 -29.50 7.21
N LYS A 244 37.72 -30.79 7.39
CA LYS A 244 36.35 -31.27 7.23
C LYS A 244 35.42 -30.59 8.20
N LYS A 245 35.81 -30.44 9.48
CA LYS A 245 35.05 -29.66 10.47
C LYS A 245 34.97 -28.16 10.14
N MET A 246 35.95 -27.62 9.42
CA MET A 246 35.88 -26.24 8.95
C MET A 246 34.83 -26.07 7.83
N ILE A 247 34.73 -27.06 6.90
CA ILE A 247 33.69 -27.05 5.86
C ILE A 247 32.28 -27.13 6.48
N GLU A 248 32.10 -27.99 7.50
CA GLU A 248 30.83 -28.13 8.22
C GLU A 248 30.40 -26.82 8.93
N LYS A 249 31.36 -25.94 9.28
CA LYS A 249 31.12 -24.64 9.87
C LYS A 249 31.00 -23.50 8.85
N LEU A 250 31.37 -23.74 7.59
CA LEU A 250 31.21 -22.77 6.52
C LEU A 250 29.73 -22.75 6.12
N ASP A 251 29.04 -21.74 6.62
CA ASP A 251 27.66 -21.42 6.21
C ASP A 251 27.71 -20.81 4.80
N VAL A 252 27.64 -21.66 3.79
CA VAL A 252 27.39 -21.21 2.42
C VAL A 252 25.89 -20.93 2.34
N ALA A 253 25.50 -19.71 2.65
CA ALA A 253 24.11 -19.31 2.55
C ALA A 253 23.63 -19.56 1.12
N ASP A 254 22.66 -20.45 0.99
CA ASP A 254 22.01 -20.72 -0.28
C ASP A 254 21.28 -19.43 -0.70
N ILE A 255 21.89 -18.64 -1.58
CA ILE A 255 21.27 -17.43 -2.11
C ILE A 255 20.13 -17.91 -3.02
N LYS A 256 18.96 -18.06 -2.42
CA LYS A 256 17.75 -18.23 -3.23
C LYS A 256 17.64 -17.00 -4.14
N PRO A 257 17.53 -17.18 -5.47
CA PRO A 257 17.26 -16.06 -6.35
C PRO A 257 15.97 -15.40 -5.90
N SER A 258 15.94 -14.05 -5.89
CA SER A 258 14.73 -13.31 -5.54
C SER A 258 13.52 -13.90 -6.27
N SER A 259 12.40 -14.02 -5.59
CA SER A 259 11.13 -14.44 -6.21
C SER A 259 10.68 -13.46 -7.29
N ARG A 260 11.27 -12.27 -7.32
CA ARG A 260 11.03 -11.23 -8.33
C ARG A 260 11.79 -11.57 -9.60
N ARG A 261 11.07 -12.09 -10.59
CA ARG A 261 11.60 -12.27 -11.95
C ARG A 261 11.37 -10.97 -12.70
N TYR A 262 12.45 -10.25 -13.01
CA TYR A 262 12.40 -9.17 -14.00
C TYR A 262 12.61 -9.82 -15.38
N PRO A 263 11.60 -9.91 -16.25
CA PRO A 263 11.80 -10.34 -17.61
C PRO A 263 12.65 -9.27 -18.31
N ALA A 264 13.87 -9.60 -18.65
CA ALA A 264 14.73 -8.75 -19.47
C ALA A 264 14.77 -9.32 -20.89
N ILE A 265 14.40 -8.49 -21.87
CA ILE A 265 14.69 -8.80 -23.28
C ILE A 265 16.08 -8.27 -23.54
N ILE A 266 17.03 -9.18 -23.74
CA ILE A 266 18.41 -8.81 -24.13
C ILE A 266 18.43 -8.81 -25.64
N PHE A 267 18.68 -7.64 -26.23
CA PHE A 267 18.94 -7.53 -27.66
C PHE A 267 20.44 -7.71 -27.87
N ASP A 268 20.85 -8.86 -28.40
CA ASP A 268 22.21 -9.05 -28.88
C ASP A 268 22.37 -8.20 -30.16
N ARG A 269 23.35 -7.30 -30.18
CA ARG A 269 23.78 -6.65 -31.41
C ARG A 269 24.62 -7.65 -32.20
N GLU A 270 24.13 -8.03 -33.38
CA GLU A 270 24.95 -8.69 -34.41
C GLU A 270 26.05 -7.74 -34.90
#